data_dfc3c7f2cc8ef232912cc3af0e44f565
#
_entry.id   dfc3c7f2cc8ef232912cc3af0e44f565
#
_cell.length_a   1.000
_cell.length_b   1.000
_cell.length_c   1.000
_cell.angle_alpha   90.00
_cell.angle_beta   90.00
_cell.angle_gamma   90.00
#
_symmetry.space_group_name_H-M   'P 1'
#
loop_
_entity.id
_entity.type
_entity.pdbx_description
1 polymer ?
#
loop_
_entity_poly.entity_id
_entity_poly.type
_entity_poly.pdbx_seq_one_letter_code
_entity_poly.pdbx_strand_id
1 'polypeptide(L)'
;GCSSGSSDEPAADSGEKQNVSLTLWGAEEDQALLQNLIDSFKEEYADVANFDISLGVESESTAKDTVLTDAEAAADVYAFASDQLPDLVKAGALQSIDEMEEALTAYTNKTVDDIKNANTESSVEAATYDDTLYAFPMTADNGYFLFYDSTVVSEEDVATWDGLLAAAQASGKRVAMTLASGWYNASFFYSAGFTTGLNEDGSTTMDWNGEADYTGVEVTQAMLNIASNPAFMAVADGDISNQIASGQLCAAVSGTWDATAAQEAFGDGYAATKLPTFTIAGAQLQQASVAGYKLVGVNAHSENAGWAALLADWITNEAAQQQHFDEREIGPSNNTVLESDAVKENTALAALAAQNEFGVVQMAGQNYWDPAATFGEMIAQGELNADDTAGIQSALDTLVEGVTAPIQ
;
A
#
# COMPACT_ATOMS: atom_id res chain seq x y z
N GLY A 1 -39.87 2.99 16.48
CA GLY A 1 -39.12 3.51 16.45
C GLY A 1 -38.10 3.67 17.23
N CYS A 2 -38.11 3.62 17.73
CA CYS A 2 -37.41 3.80 18.25
C CYS A 2 -36.35 3.83 18.28
N SER A 3 -36.22 3.71 18.13
CA SER A 3 -35.41 3.62 18.05
C SER A 3 -34.35 4.20 17.83
N SER A 4 -34.34 5.15 17.78
CA SER A 4 -33.19 5.93 17.55
C SER A 4 -32.05 5.66 18.46
N GLY A 5 -32.29 5.50 19.64
CA GLY A 5 -31.22 5.21 20.56
C GLY A 5 -30.56 3.87 20.33
N SER A 6 -31.18 3.04 19.56
CA SER A 6 -30.68 1.71 19.31
C SER A 6 -29.83 1.61 18.06
N SER A 7 -29.57 2.71 17.41
CA SER A 7 -28.91 2.72 16.12
C SER A 7 -27.50 2.17 16.12
N ASP A 8 -26.81 2.14 17.23
CA ASP A 8 -25.44 1.65 17.31
C ASP A 8 -25.32 0.14 17.16
N GLU A 9 -26.37 -0.60 17.42
CA GLU A 9 -26.32 -2.06 17.36
C GLU A 9 -27.54 -2.64 16.63
N PRO A 10 -27.37 -3.73 15.87
CA PRO A 10 -28.48 -4.44 15.30
C PRO A 10 -29.37 -5.04 16.40
N ALA A 11 -30.67 -4.86 16.27
CA ALA A 11 -31.64 -5.41 17.22
C ALA A 11 -32.05 -6.82 16.78
N ALA A 12 -31.42 -7.85 17.34
CA ALA A 12 -31.60 -9.23 16.94
C ALA A 12 -33.01 -9.77 17.18
N ASP A 13 -33.69 -9.31 18.23
CA ASP A 13 -34.93 -9.90 18.71
C ASP A 13 -36.13 -8.96 18.71
N SER A 14 -36.11 -7.94 17.90
CA SER A 14 -37.14 -6.92 17.94
C SER A 14 -38.53 -7.38 17.49
N GLY A 15 -38.63 -8.45 16.72
CA GLY A 15 -39.88 -8.88 16.12
C GLY A 15 -40.35 -7.97 15.00
N GLU A 16 -39.87 -6.76 14.94
CA GLU A 16 -40.16 -5.79 13.86
C GLU A 16 -38.87 -5.44 13.16
N LYS A 17 -38.95 -5.21 11.85
CA LYS A 17 -37.78 -4.83 11.07
C LYS A 17 -37.44 -3.37 11.33
N GLN A 18 -36.14 -3.12 11.56
CA GLN A 18 -35.60 -1.78 11.60
C GLN A 18 -35.56 -1.18 10.21
N ASN A 19 -35.71 0.14 10.15
CA ASN A 19 -35.42 0.90 8.93
C ASN A 19 -34.03 1.51 9.11
N VAL A 20 -33.09 1.09 8.29
CA VAL A 20 -31.68 1.46 8.41
C VAL A 20 -31.23 2.17 7.15
N SER A 21 -30.75 3.40 7.32
CA SER A 21 -30.17 4.19 6.22
C SER A 21 -28.67 4.28 6.42
N LEU A 22 -27.92 3.92 5.39
CA LEU A 22 -26.45 3.98 5.38
C LEU A 22 -25.99 4.62 4.08
N THR A 23 -24.87 5.33 4.17
CA THR A 23 -24.15 5.83 3.00
C THR A 23 -22.77 5.16 2.94
N LEU A 24 -22.41 4.66 1.76
CA LEU A 24 -21.12 4.06 1.47
C LEU A 24 -20.42 4.87 0.39
N TRP A 25 -19.16 5.26 0.62
CA TRP A 25 -18.33 5.89 -0.39
C TRP A 25 -17.22 4.92 -0.82
N GLY A 26 -17.10 4.73 -2.13
CA GLY A 26 -16.06 3.91 -2.74
C GLY A 26 -15.61 4.48 -4.07
N ALA A 27 -14.51 3.95 -4.59
CA ALA A 27 -13.92 4.41 -5.84
C ALA A 27 -14.86 4.20 -7.03
N GLU A 28 -14.69 5.04 -8.06
CA GLU A 28 -15.51 4.95 -9.26
C GLU A 28 -15.40 3.57 -9.93
N GLU A 29 -14.18 3.02 -9.99
CA GLU A 29 -13.92 1.72 -10.61
C GLU A 29 -14.59 0.56 -9.86
N ASP A 30 -14.95 0.75 -8.60
CA ASP A 30 -15.57 -0.29 -7.75
C ASP A 30 -17.08 -0.19 -7.68
N GLN A 31 -17.71 0.79 -8.34
CA GLN A 31 -19.12 1.06 -8.15
C GLN A 31 -20.01 -0.15 -8.47
N ALA A 32 -19.78 -0.83 -9.58
CA ALA A 32 -20.57 -2.00 -9.96
C ALA A 32 -20.42 -3.14 -8.96
N LEU A 33 -19.18 -3.40 -8.53
CA LEU A 33 -18.89 -4.44 -7.55
C LEU A 33 -19.50 -4.11 -6.19
N LEU A 34 -19.34 -2.88 -5.73
CA LEU A 34 -19.90 -2.45 -4.44
C LEU A 34 -21.41 -2.49 -4.45
N GLN A 35 -22.06 -2.11 -5.56
CA GLN A 35 -23.52 -2.21 -5.67
C GLN A 35 -23.99 -3.67 -5.56
N ASN A 36 -23.29 -4.60 -6.20
CA ASN A 36 -23.60 -6.03 -6.08
C ASN A 36 -23.46 -6.53 -4.64
N LEU A 37 -22.42 -6.07 -3.94
CA LEU A 37 -22.20 -6.42 -2.53
C LEU A 37 -23.26 -5.80 -1.63
N ILE A 38 -23.70 -4.57 -1.90
CA ILE A 38 -24.80 -3.94 -1.18
C ILE A 38 -26.09 -4.76 -1.37
N ASP A 39 -26.39 -5.16 -2.60
CA ASP A 39 -27.60 -5.92 -2.89
C ASP A 39 -27.58 -7.25 -2.15
N SER A 40 -26.47 -7.97 -2.13
CA SER A 40 -26.36 -9.23 -1.40
C SER A 40 -26.39 -9.04 0.12
N PHE A 41 -25.85 -7.92 0.61
CA PHE A 41 -25.95 -7.57 2.03
C PHE A 41 -27.40 -7.36 2.45
N LYS A 42 -28.15 -6.61 1.66
CA LYS A 42 -29.57 -6.35 1.91
C LYS A 42 -30.39 -7.65 1.90
N GLU A 43 -30.07 -8.56 1.00
CA GLU A 43 -30.71 -9.88 0.91
C GLU A 43 -30.40 -10.73 2.13
N GLU A 44 -29.15 -10.76 2.57
CA GLU A 44 -28.69 -11.53 3.74
C GLU A 44 -29.45 -11.13 5.01
N TYR A 45 -29.69 -9.85 5.20
CA TYR A 45 -30.31 -9.31 6.41
C TYR A 45 -31.75 -8.84 6.20
N ALA A 46 -32.41 -9.28 5.13
CA ALA A 46 -33.78 -8.86 4.80
C ALA A 46 -34.79 -9.20 5.88
N ASP A 47 -34.55 -10.26 6.66
CA ASP A 47 -35.48 -10.68 7.71
C ASP A 47 -35.43 -9.78 8.95
N VAL A 48 -34.35 -9.05 9.16
CA VAL A 48 -34.16 -8.26 10.37
C VAL A 48 -34.20 -6.76 10.15
N ALA A 49 -33.96 -6.29 8.92
CA ALA A 49 -33.93 -4.85 8.64
C ALA A 49 -34.33 -4.54 7.20
N ASN A 50 -34.90 -3.34 7.03
CA ASN A 50 -35.13 -2.73 5.73
C ASN A 50 -34.02 -1.70 5.52
N PHE A 51 -33.22 -1.88 4.47
CA PHE A 51 -32.07 -1.04 4.21
C PHE A 51 -32.29 -0.07 3.07
N ASP A 52 -31.89 1.18 3.32
CA ASP A 52 -31.68 2.18 2.29
C ASP A 52 -30.18 2.50 2.30
N ILE A 53 -29.43 1.92 1.37
CA ILE A 53 -27.98 2.09 1.30
C ILE A 53 -27.63 2.86 0.03
N SER A 54 -27.16 4.08 0.20
CA SER A 54 -26.75 4.95 -0.89
C SER A 54 -25.26 4.79 -1.14
N LEU A 55 -24.91 4.53 -2.40
CA LEU A 55 -23.51 4.39 -2.82
C LEU A 55 -23.07 5.66 -3.53
N GLY A 56 -22.03 6.30 -3.01
CA GLY A 56 -21.41 7.49 -3.60
C GLY A 56 -20.01 7.21 -4.11
N VAL A 57 -19.55 8.05 -5.02
CA VAL A 57 -18.20 7.98 -5.59
C VAL A 57 -17.25 8.86 -4.80
N GLU A 58 -16.20 8.26 -4.27
CA GLU A 58 -15.10 8.96 -3.62
C GLU A 58 -13.83 8.14 -3.84
N SER A 59 -12.80 8.75 -4.43
CA SER A 59 -11.51 8.10 -4.58
C SER A 59 -10.88 7.85 -3.22
N GLU A 60 -10.22 6.71 -3.02
CA GLU A 60 -9.51 6.41 -1.78
C GLU A 60 -8.39 7.44 -1.52
N SER A 61 -7.82 8.03 -2.57
CA SER A 61 -6.76 9.05 -2.42
C SER A 61 -7.26 10.38 -1.89
N THR A 62 -8.52 10.71 -2.11
CA THR A 62 -9.14 11.98 -1.69
C THR A 62 -10.09 11.83 -0.49
N ALA A 63 -10.32 10.60 -0.04
CA ALA A 63 -11.32 10.30 0.98
C ALA A 63 -11.11 11.11 2.27
N LYS A 64 -9.87 11.18 2.77
CA LYS A 64 -9.57 11.94 3.99
C LYS A 64 -9.99 13.40 3.85
N ASP A 65 -9.61 14.06 2.77
CA ASP A 65 -9.91 15.48 2.58
C ASP A 65 -11.42 15.72 2.51
N THR A 66 -12.14 14.87 1.81
CA THR A 66 -13.60 14.97 1.71
C THR A 66 -14.28 14.71 3.07
N VAL A 67 -13.87 13.66 3.77
CA VAL A 67 -14.42 13.33 5.09
C VAL A 67 -14.17 14.48 6.08
N LEU A 68 -12.96 15.01 6.12
CA LEU A 68 -12.59 16.04 7.09
C LEU A 68 -13.17 17.43 6.75
N THR A 69 -13.72 17.62 5.57
CA THR A 69 -14.46 18.84 5.23
C THR A 69 -15.73 18.96 6.09
N ASP A 70 -16.43 17.84 6.33
CA ASP A 70 -17.58 17.75 7.24
C ASP A 70 -17.75 16.28 7.66
N ALA A 71 -17.07 15.91 8.74
CA ALA A 71 -17.05 14.52 9.21
C ALA A 71 -18.44 14.01 9.64
N GLU A 72 -19.28 14.89 10.21
CA GLU A 72 -20.61 14.50 10.63
C GLU A 72 -21.54 14.16 9.45
N ALA A 73 -21.33 14.82 8.32
CA ALA A 73 -22.12 14.59 7.10
C ALA A 73 -21.49 13.56 6.17
N ALA A 74 -20.28 13.12 6.46
CA ALA A 74 -19.59 12.12 5.64
C ALA A 74 -20.29 10.75 5.72
N ALA A 75 -20.00 9.89 4.73
CA ALA A 75 -20.58 8.56 4.67
C ALA A 75 -20.39 7.76 5.95
N ASP A 76 -21.34 6.89 6.26
CA ASP A 76 -21.24 5.96 7.39
C ASP A 76 -20.08 4.98 7.23
N VAL A 77 -19.83 4.56 5.99
CA VAL A 77 -18.75 3.63 5.63
C VAL A 77 -18.01 4.24 4.44
N TYR A 78 -16.69 4.28 4.51
CA TYR A 78 -15.91 4.82 3.40
C TYR A 78 -14.57 4.10 3.24
N ALA A 79 -14.16 3.96 1.96
CA ALA A 79 -12.87 3.41 1.60
C ALA A 79 -11.82 4.52 1.50
N PHE A 80 -10.61 4.25 1.97
CA PHE A 80 -9.53 5.24 1.95
C PHE A 80 -8.15 4.57 1.84
N ALA A 81 -7.15 5.33 1.41
CA ALA A 81 -5.77 4.85 1.33
C ALA A 81 -5.13 4.82 2.72
N SER A 82 -4.32 3.81 2.98
CA SER A 82 -3.80 3.51 4.32
C SER A 82 -2.93 4.61 4.94
N ASP A 83 -2.27 5.44 4.14
CA ASP A 83 -1.49 6.58 4.65
C ASP A 83 -2.36 7.65 5.32
N GLN A 84 -3.67 7.63 5.09
CA GLN A 84 -4.63 8.58 5.65
C GLN A 84 -5.12 8.19 7.05
N LEU A 85 -4.85 6.96 7.49
CA LEU A 85 -5.41 6.45 8.75
C LEU A 85 -5.11 7.33 9.97
N PRO A 86 -3.85 7.74 10.22
CA PRO A 86 -3.56 8.52 11.42
C PRO A 86 -4.34 9.83 11.50
N ASP A 87 -4.47 10.55 10.40
CA ASP A 87 -5.19 11.82 10.38
C ASP A 87 -6.69 11.61 10.62
N LEU A 88 -7.26 10.57 10.04
CA LEU A 88 -8.68 10.23 10.25
C LEU A 88 -8.97 9.84 11.70
N VAL A 89 -8.07 9.06 12.33
CA VAL A 89 -8.21 8.68 13.73
C VAL A 89 -8.09 9.91 14.64
N LYS A 90 -7.08 10.74 14.42
CA LYS A 90 -6.84 11.95 15.23
C LYS A 90 -8.00 12.94 15.14
N ALA A 91 -8.65 13.02 13.99
CA ALA A 91 -9.80 13.89 13.77
C ALA A 91 -11.12 13.32 14.32
N GLY A 92 -11.11 12.11 14.88
CA GLY A 92 -12.33 11.47 15.38
C GLY A 92 -13.29 11.04 14.27
N ALA A 93 -12.78 10.74 13.08
CA ALA A 93 -13.57 10.37 11.90
C ALA A 93 -13.71 8.86 11.71
N LEU A 94 -13.03 8.05 12.52
CA LEU A 94 -13.11 6.59 12.46
C LEU A 94 -13.49 6.01 13.82
N GLN A 95 -14.42 5.06 13.79
CA GLN A 95 -14.79 4.25 14.93
C GLN A 95 -13.83 3.08 15.04
N SER A 96 -13.33 2.76 16.25
CA SER A 96 -12.51 1.57 16.42
C SER A 96 -13.34 0.30 16.18
N ILE A 97 -12.70 -0.74 15.66
CA ILE A 97 -13.39 -2.02 15.43
C ILE A 97 -13.77 -2.67 16.76
N ASP A 98 -12.93 -2.51 17.81
CA ASP A 98 -13.22 -3.03 19.15
C ASP A 98 -14.58 -2.56 19.68
N GLU A 99 -14.91 -1.29 19.44
CA GLU A 99 -16.19 -0.72 19.91
C GLU A 99 -17.40 -1.26 19.14
N MET A 100 -17.17 -1.91 17.98
CA MET A 100 -18.21 -2.50 17.14
C MET A 100 -18.22 -4.03 17.19
N GLU A 101 -17.35 -4.64 17.98
CA GLU A 101 -17.18 -6.10 18.01
C GLU A 101 -18.48 -6.82 18.40
N GLU A 102 -19.23 -6.30 19.34
CA GLU A 102 -20.48 -6.90 19.78
C GLU A 102 -21.45 -7.06 18.62
N ALA A 103 -21.61 -6.02 17.80
CA ALA A 103 -22.47 -6.07 16.62
C ALA A 103 -21.97 -7.07 15.57
N LEU A 104 -20.67 -7.10 15.34
CA LEU A 104 -20.06 -8.05 14.41
C LEU A 104 -20.28 -9.49 14.88
N THR A 105 -20.00 -9.77 16.14
CA THR A 105 -20.12 -11.12 16.70
C THR A 105 -21.56 -11.61 16.68
N ALA A 106 -22.52 -10.72 16.94
CA ALA A 106 -23.94 -11.08 16.97
C ALA A 106 -24.44 -11.68 15.65
N TYR A 107 -23.92 -11.22 14.50
CA TYR A 107 -24.38 -11.64 13.17
C TYR A 107 -23.37 -12.44 12.37
N THR A 108 -22.08 -12.29 12.61
CA THR A 108 -21.04 -12.95 11.82
C THR A 108 -20.25 -13.97 12.61
N ASN A 109 -20.41 -13.97 13.93
CA ASN A 109 -19.64 -14.80 14.86
C ASN A 109 -18.13 -14.49 14.82
N LYS A 110 -17.76 -13.31 14.33
CA LYS A 110 -16.37 -12.85 14.24
C LYS A 110 -16.02 -11.94 15.40
N THR A 111 -14.78 -12.09 15.85
CA THR A 111 -14.14 -11.17 16.80
C THR A 111 -13.17 -10.25 16.04
N VAL A 112 -12.65 -9.24 16.73
CA VAL A 112 -11.58 -8.40 16.18
C VAL A 112 -10.36 -9.24 15.79
N ASP A 113 -10.01 -10.21 16.63
CA ASP A 113 -8.90 -11.14 16.34
C ASP A 113 -9.15 -11.96 15.08
N ASP A 114 -10.38 -12.37 14.82
CA ASP A 114 -10.71 -13.08 13.59
C ASP A 114 -10.47 -12.23 12.34
N ILE A 115 -10.80 -10.93 12.40
CA ILE A 115 -10.53 -9.99 11.31
C ILE A 115 -9.03 -9.83 11.09
N LYS A 116 -8.27 -9.65 12.18
CA LYS A 116 -6.81 -9.56 12.12
C LYS A 116 -6.18 -10.81 11.53
N ASN A 117 -6.61 -11.97 11.99
CA ASN A 117 -6.03 -13.25 11.55
C ASN A 117 -6.40 -13.61 10.11
N ALA A 118 -7.49 -13.06 9.60
CA ALA A 118 -7.93 -13.30 8.21
C ALA A 118 -7.13 -12.50 7.19
N ASN A 119 -6.40 -11.47 7.62
CA ASN A 119 -5.66 -10.58 6.72
C ASN A 119 -4.16 -10.64 6.98
N THR A 120 -3.36 -10.20 6.00
CA THR A 120 -1.92 -10.17 6.15
C THR A 120 -1.51 -9.27 7.30
N GLU A 121 -0.44 -9.63 7.99
CA GLU A 121 0.07 -8.86 9.12
C GLU A 121 0.35 -7.41 8.73
N SER A 122 0.93 -7.16 7.54
CA SER A 122 1.23 -5.82 7.06
C SER A 122 -0.04 -4.99 6.80
N SER A 123 -1.10 -5.60 6.28
CA SER A 123 -2.37 -4.88 6.06
C SER A 123 -3.07 -4.55 7.38
N VAL A 124 -2.98 -5.44 8.35
CA VAL A 124 -3.51 -5.20 9.71
C VAL A 124 -2.74 -4.09 10.40
N GLU A 125 -1.43 -4.09 10.30
CA GLU A 125 -0.58 -3.00 10.83
C GLU A 125 -0.96 -1.66 10.20
N ALA A 126 -1.19 -1.63 8.87
CA ALA A 126 -1.62 -0.42 8.17
C ALA A 126 -2.99 0.10 8.64
N ALA A 127 -3.86 -0.79 9.15
CA ALA A 127 -5.19 -0.46 9.66
C ALA A 127 -5.20 -0.18 11.17
N THR A 128 -4.03 -0.21 11.81
CA THR A 128 -3.86 -0.08 13.26
C THR A 128 -3.24 1.28 13.60
N TYR A 129 -3.79 1.92 14.60
CA TYR A 129 -3.26 3.16 15.17
C TYR A 129 -3.24 3.01 16.68
N ASP A 130 -2.08 3.26 17.30
CA ASP A 130 -1.91 3.17 18.75
C ASP A 130 -2.45 1.84 19.30
N ASP A 131 -2.03 0.74 18.68
CA ASP A 131 -2.38 -0.65 19.02
C ASP A 131 -3.86 -1.02 18.85
N THR A 132 -4.67 -0.16 18.24
CA THR A 132 -6.10 -0.38 18.02
C THR A 132 -6.41 -0.47 16.53
N LEU A 133 -7.23 -1.45 16.13
CA LEU A 133 -7.68 -1.60 14.76
C LEU A 133 -8.83 -0.64 14.47
N TYR A 134 -8.66 0.22 13.44
CA TYR A 134 -9.66 1.24 13.08
C TYR A 134 -10.31 1.02 11.72
N ALA A 135 -9.89 0.03 10.99
CA ALA A 135 -10.45 -0.21 9.66
C ALA A 135 -10.32 -1.68 9.27
N PHE A 136 -11.11 -2.06 8.27
CA PHE A 136 -11.08 -3.40 7.68
C PHE A 136 -10.18 -3.36 6.44
N PRO A 137 -9.14 -4.19 6.37
CA PRO A 137 -8.34 -4.27 5.14
C PRO A 137 -9.18 -4.76 3.96
N MET A 138 -9.08 -4.09 2.82
CA MET A 138 -9.83 -4.43 1.61
C MET A 138 -8.94 -4.93 0.49
N THR A 139 -7.83 -4.24 0.22
CA THR A 139 -6.88 -4.61 -0.82
C THR A 139 -5.45 -4.39 -0.38
N ALA A 140 -4.50 -5.05 -1.06
CA ALA A 140 -3.06 -4.90 -0.88
C ALA A 140 -2.43 -4.80 -2.27
N ASP A 141 -2.80 -3.77 -3.04
CA ASP A 141 -2.51 -3.70 -4.47
C ASP A 141 -1.49 -2.65 -4.89
N ASN A 142 -1.08 -1.76 -3.99
CA ASN A 142 -0.16 -0.68 -4.31
C ASN A 142 1.24 -0.95 -3.71
N GLY A 143 2.19 -1.23 -4.57
CA GLY A 143 3.56 -1.53 -4.19
C GLY A 143 4.39 -1.87 -5.42
N TYR A 144 5.68 -2.07 -5.24
CA TYR A 144 6.57 -2.42 -6.34
C TYR A 144 7.42 -3.65 -6.00
N PHE A 145 7.85 -4.32 -7.07
CA PHE A 145 8.64 -5.55 -7.03
C PHE A 145 9.49 -5.61 -8.29
N LEU A 146 10.08 -6.76 -8.61
CA LEU A 146 10.93 -6.92 -9.77
C LEU A 146 10.26 -7.77 -10.85
N PHE A 147 10.06 -7.20 -12.04
CA PHE A 147 9.81 -7.97 -13.27
C PHE A 147 11.14 -8.38 -13.89
N TYR A 148 11.22 -9.59 -14.43
CA TYR A 148 12.42 -10.02 -15.12
C TYR A 148 12.11 -11.02 -16.25
N ASP A 149 13.04 -11.09 -17.17
CA ASP A 149 13.01 -12.06 -18.29
C ASP A 149 13.82 -13.30 -17.89
N SER A 150 13.14 -14.39 -17.60
CA SER A 150 13.76 -15.63 -17.13
C SER A 150 14.57 -16.35 -18.20
N THR A 151 14.46 -15.94 -19.47
CA THR A 151 15.32 -16.44 -20.55
C THR A 151 16.68 -15.74 -20.60
N VAL A 152 16.82 -14.63 -19.91
CA VAL A 152 18.04 -13.81 -19.87
C VAL A 152 18.74 -13.91 -18.53
N VAL A 153 18.00 -13.82 -17.44
CA VAL A 153 18.52 -13.91 -16.06
C VAL A 153 17.77 -15.00 -15.30
N SER A 154 18.48 -15.71 -14.43
CA SER A 154 17.92 -16.81 -13.67
C SER A 154 17.27 -16.35 -12.37
N GLU A 155 16.50 -17.23 -11.76
CA GLU A 155 15.94 -17.04 -10.42
C GLU A 155 17.04 -16.80 -9.39
N GLU A 156 18.19 -17.47 -9.53
CA GLU A 156 19.35 -17.25 -8.67
C GLU A 156 19.98 -15.87 -8.89
N ASP A 157 20.07 -15.41 -10.14
CA ASP A 157 20.62 -14.10 -10.47
C ASP A 157 19.83 -12.97 -9.83
N VAL A 158 18.51 -13.06 -9.82
CA VAL A 158 17.63 -11.99 -9.30
C VAL A 158 17.51 -11.98 -7.78
N ALA A 159 18.16 -12.92 -7.09
CA ALA A 159 18.14 -12.95 -5.63
C ALA A 159 18.91 -11.77 -5.01
N THR A 160 19.93 -11.26 -5.69
CA THR A 160 20.73 -10.12 -5.25
C THR A 160 20.89 -9.10 -6.37
N TRP A 161 21.01 -7.81 -6.00
CA TRP A 161 21.32 -6.77 -6.98
C TRP A 161 22.64 -7.02 -7.70
N ASP A 162 23.67 -7.45 -6.96
CA ASP A 162 24.98 -7.74 -7.56
C ASP A 162 24.89 -8.86 -8.60
N GLY A 163 24.19 -9.94 -8.27
CA GLY A 163 23.99 -11.07 -9.19
C GLY A 163 23.18 -10.66 -10.41
N LEU A 164 22.10 -9.90 -10.21
CA LEU A 164 21.25 -9.40 -11.28
C LEU A 164 22.01 -8.50 -12.24
N LEU A 165 22.75 -7.53 -11.72
CA LEU A 165 23.53 -6.59 -12.53
C LEU A 165 24.66 -7.29 -13.30
N ALA A 166 25.33 -8.26 -12.68
CA ALA A 166 26.36 -9.06 -13.35
C ALA A 166 25.78 -9.88 -14.50
N ALA A 167 24.66 -10.54 -14.30
CA ALA A 167 23.99 -11.32 -15.34
C ALA A 167 23.44 -10.44 -16.47
N ALA A 168 22.89 -9.27 -16.13
CA ALA A 168 22.43 -8.29 -17.13
C ALA A 168 23.60 -7.82 -17.99
N GLN A 169 24.71 -7.45 -17.39
CA GLN A 169 25.91 -6.99 -18.11
C GLN A 169 26.44 -8.09 -19.03
N ALA A 170 26.50 -9.33 -18.55
CA ALA A 170 26.96 -10.46 -19.35
C ALA A 170 26.06 -10.72 -20.57
N SER A 171 24.77 -10.42 -20.49
CA SER A 171 23.82 -10.61 -21.58
C SER A 171 23.66 -9.38 -22.50
N GLY A 172 24.30 -8.26 -22.18
CA GLY A 172 24.15 -7.01 -22.91
C GLY A 172 22.80 -6.32 -22.65
N LYS A 173 22.13 -6.68 -21.57
CA LYS A 173 20.85 -6.09 -21.16
C LYS A 173 21.03 -5.18 -19.96
N ARG A 174 19.97 -4.50 -19.58
CA ARG A 174 19.99 -3.55 -18.45
C ARG A 174 18.87 -3.82 -17.47
N VAL A 175 19.01 -3.28 -16.27
CA VAL A 175 18.03 -3.33 -15.19
C VAL A 175 17.58 -1.91 -14.88
N ALA A 176 16.28 -1.67 -14.93
CA ALA A 176 15.73 -0.32 -14.72
C ALA A 176 15.10 -0.13 -13.35
N MET A 177 15.32 1.05 -12.79
CA MET A 177 14.62 1.52 -11.61
C MET A 177 14.56 3.05 -11.63
N THR A 178 13.48 3.61 -11.12
CA THR A 178 13.33 5.06 -10.93
C THR A 178 13.94 5.46 -9.59
N LEU A 179 15.09 6.15 -9.61
CA LEU A 179 15.73 6.65 -8.38
C LEU A 179 15.32 8.09 -8.04
N ALA A 180 14.91 8.88 -9.03
CA ALA A 180 14.51 10.27 -8.84
C ALA A 180 13.04 10.37 -8.39
N SER A 181 12.64 9.51 -7.49
CA SER A 181 11.31 9.50 -6.88
C SER A 181 11.43 9.03 -5.44
N GLY A 182 10.94 9.83 -4.52
CA GLY A 182 10.95 9.50 -3.09
C GLY A 182 10.07 8.29 -2.74
N TRP A 183 9.18 7.87 -3.64
CA TRP A 183 8.41 6.65 -3.47
C TRP A 183 9.29 5.41 -3.67
N TYR A 184 10.17 5.43 -4.65
CA TYR A 184 11.07 4.33 -4.95
C TYR A 184 12.36 4.37 -4.15
N ASN A 185 13.03 5.54 -4.05
CA ASN A 185 14.34 5.60 -3.42
C ASN A 185 14.31 5.41 -1.90
N ALA A 186 13.16 5.70 -1.26
CA ALA A 186 12.96 5.43 0.17
C ALA A 186 13.15 3.96 0.52
N SER A 187 12.96 3.06 -0.43
CA SER A 187 13.08 1.63 -0.22
C SER A 187 14.41 1.24 0.41
N PHE A 188 15.50 1.83 -0.04
CA PHE A 188 16.83 1.53 0.50
C PHE A 188 16.99 2.00 1.94
N PHE A 189 16.47 3.17 2.27
CA PHE A 189 16.54 3.70 3.63
C PHE A 189 15.63 2.91 4.57
N TYR A 190 14.41 2.58 4.15
CA TYR A 190 13.51 1.77 4.97
C TYR A 190 14.08 0.37 5.24
N SER A 191 14.82 -0.20 4.28
CA SER A 191 15.50 -1.48 4.48
C SER A 191 16.48 -1.45 5.64
N ALA A 192 17.12 -0.31 5.87
CA ALA A 192 18.15 -0.13 6.88
C ALA A 192 17.62 0.39 8.22
N GLY A 193 16.30 0.41 8.38
CA GLY A 193 15.65 0.84 9.62
C GLY A 193 15.40 2.33 9.75
N PHE A 194 15.69 3.12 8.71
CA PHE A 194 15.34 4.55 8.71
C PHE A 194 13.84 4.75 8.51
N THR A 195 13.35 5.90 8.91
CA THR A 195 11.92 6.21 8.91
C THR A 195 11.64 7.56 8.27
N THR A 196 10.38 7.75 7.91
CA THR A 196 9.77 9.05 7.69
C THR A 196 8.49 9.13 8.50
N GLY A 197 8.05 10.34 8.83
CA GLY A 197 6.80 10.55 9.55
C GLY A 197 6.11 11.81 9.07
N LEU A 198 4.86 11.95 9.45
CA LEU A 198 4.03 13.11 9.13
C LEU A 198 3.66 13.84 10.42
N ASN A 199 3.98 15.14 10.48
CA ASN A 199 3.61 16.01 11.59
C ASN A 199 2.20 16.57 11.40
N GLU A 200 1.62 17.09 12.49
CA GLU A 200 0.29 17.70 12.45
C GLU A 200 0.21 18.90 11.51
N ASP A 201 1.31 19.63 11.34
CA ASP A 201 1.36 20.78 10.43
C ASP A 201 1.55 20.39 8.96
N GLY A 202 1.58 19.10 8.66
CA GLY A 202 1.77 18.57 7.32
C GLY A 202 3.23 18.44 6.89
N SER A 203 4.18 18.82 7.75
CA SER A 203 5.61 18.63 7.47
C SER A 203 6.04 17.18 7.74
N THR A 204 7.17 16.81 7.17
CA THR A 204 7.72 15.45 7.26
C THR A 204 8.81 15.39 8.33
N THR A 205 8.85 14.30 9.12
CA THR A 205 10.02 13.94 9.91
C THR A 205 10.87 12.97 9.13
N MET A 206 12.19 13.08 9.24
CA MET A 206 13.14 12.23 8.53
C MET A 206 14.44 12.11 9.32
N ASP A 207 14.97 10.89 9.40
CA ASP A 207 16.19 10.58 10.14
C ASP A 207 17.33 10.08 9.23
N TRP A 208 17.21 10.23 7.91
CA TRP A 208 18.11 9.59 6.93
C TRP A 208 19.55 10.09 6.95
N ASN A 209 19.82 11.23 7.55
CA ASN A 209 21.18 11.76 7.68
C ASN A 209 21.90 11.29 8.94
N GLY A 210 21.25 10.43 9.73
CA GLY A 210 21.78 9.88 10.97
C GLY A 210 22.17 8.41 10.85
N GLU A 211 21.87 7.67 11.90
CA GLU A 211 22.19 6.26 12.03
C GLU A 211 20.96 5.48 12.50
N ALA A 212 20.70 4.35 11.87
CA ALA A 212 19.72 3.36 12.25
C ALA A 212 20.43 2.01 12.38
N ASP A 213 20.05 0.97 11.63
CA ASP A 213 20.83 -0.28 11.57
C ASP A 213 22.16 -0.05 10.86
N TYR A 214 22.20 0.93 9.96
CA TYR A 214 23.37 1.42 9.22
C TYR A 214 23.33 2.94 9.23
N THR A 215 24.38 3.59 8.75
CA THR A 215 24.36 5.04 8.58
C THR A 215 23.70 5.44 7.27
N GLY A 216 23.17 6.65 7.19
CA GLY A 216 22.64 7.18 5.94
C GLY A 216 23.70 7.22 4.84
N VAL A 217 24.95 7.48 5.19
CA VAL A 217 26.09 7.43 4.25
C VAL A 217 26.25 6.02 3.68
N GLU A 218 26.19 4.99 4.52
CA GLU A 218 26.32 3.60 4.08
C GLU A 218 25.17 3.19 3.13
N VAL A 219 23.93 3.62 3.42
CA VAL A 219 22.80 3.38 2.52
C VAL A 219 23.06 4.06 1.17
N THR A 220 23.49 5.31 1.19
CA THR A 220 23.76 6.06 -0.04
C THR A 220 24.89 5.43 -0.85
N GLN A 221 25.96 4.95 -0.19
CA GLN A 221 27.04 4.21 -0.84
C GLN A 221 26.51 2.95 -1.53
N ALA A 222 25.61 2.21 -0.89
CA ALA A 222 25.00 1.03 -1.48
C ALA A 222 24.19 1.40 -2.75
N MET A 223 23.43 2.49 -2.70
CA MET A 223 22.67 3.00 -3.85
C MET A 223 23.62 3.44 -4.98
N LEU A 224 24.71 4.11 -4.66
CA LEU A 224 25.69 4.54 -5.64
C LEU A 224 26.39 3.35 -6.32
N ASN A 225 26.66 2.29 -5.59
CA ASN A 225 27.24 1.07 -6.16
C ASN A 225 26.31 0.42 -7.18
N ILE A 226 25.02 0.44 -6.94
CA ILE A 226 24.02 -0.04 -7.91
C ILE A 226 23.95 0.91 -9.11
N ALA A 227 23.77 2.20 -8.86
CA ALA A 227 23.53 3.21 -9.91
C ALA A 227 24.74 3.38 -10.84
N SER A 228 25.97 3.17 -10.33
CA SER A 228 27.19 3.29 -11.14
C SER A 228 27.48 2.08 -12.02
N ASN A 229 26.77 0.97 -11.83
CA ASN A 229 26.95 -0.21 -12.67
C ASN A 229 26.48 0.07 -14.08
N PRO A 230 27.28 -0.27 -15.14
CA PRO A 230 26.87 0.00 -16.52
C PRO A 230 25.58 -0.69 -16.96
N ALA A 231 25.19 -1.78 -16.30
CA ALA A 231 23.94 -2.48 -16.60
C ALA A 231 22.72 -1.84 -15.92
N PHE A 232 22.92 -0.87 -15.01
CA PHE A 232 21.81 -0.16 -14.38
C PHE A 232 21.31 0.97 -15.28
N MET A 233 19.98 1.09 -15.40
CA MET A 233 19.33 2.20 -16.10
C MET A 233 18.44 2.96 -15.11
N ALA A 234 18.83 4.20 -14.80
CA ALA A 234 17.94 5.10 -14.06
C ALA A 234 16.89 5.64 -15.03
N VAL A 235 15.63 5.45 -14.69
CA VAL A 235 14.50 5.80 -15.54
C VAL A 235 13.68 6.92 -14.89
N ALA A 236 13.24 7.88 -15.69
CA ALA A 236 12.36 8.93 -15.22
C ALA A 236 11.04 8.35 -14.73
N ASP A 237 10.44 9.01 -13.73
CA ASP A 237 9.14 8.60 -13.21
C ASP A 237 8.10 8.61 -14.33
N GLY A 238 7.34 7.52 -14.45
CA GLY A 238 6.33 7.35 -15.49
C GLY A 238 6.86 6.78 -16.81
N ASP A 239 8.16 6.53 -16.97
CA ASP A 239 8.75 6.06 -18.23
C ASP A 239 9.16 4.59 -18.22
N ILE A 240 8.88 3.86 -17.15
CA ILE A 240 9.27 2.44 -17.03
C ILE A 240 8.64 1.59 -18.13
N SER A 241 7.36 1.76 -18.43
CA SER A 241 6.69 0.94 -19.46
C SER A 241 7.32 1.11 -20.82
N ASN A 242 7.72 2.34 -21.19
CA ASN A 242 8.41 2.60 -22.45
C ASN A 242 9.76 1.91 -22.48
N GLN A 243 10.50 1.91 -21.39
CA GLN A 243 11.82 1.26 -21.34
C GLN A 243 11.69 -0.27 -21.36
N ILE A 244 10.67 -0.83 -20.72
CA ILE A 244 10.37 -2.26 -20.84
C ILE A 244 10.10 -2.61 -22.30
N ALA A 245 9.28 -1.83 -23.00
CA ALA A 245 8.93 -2.05 -24.40
C ALA A 245 10.13 -1.88 -25.37
N SER A 246 11.19 -1.18 -24.96
CA SER A 246 12.35 -0.92 -25.80
C SER A 246 13.15 -2.17 -26.17
N GLY A 247 13.00 -3.26 -25.41
CA GLY A 247 13.78 -4.47 -25.59
C GLY A 247 15.19 -4.43 -25.00
N GLN A 248 15.57 -3.34 -24.33
CA GLN A 248 16.90 -3.21 -23.72
C GLN A 248 17.00 -3.82 -22.33
N LEU A 249 15.87 -4.09 -21.67
CA LEU A 249 15.84 -4.53 -20.29
C LEU A 249 15.70 -6.04 -20.15
N CYS A 250 16.39 -6.60 -19.16
CA CYS A 250 16.11 -7.95 -18.65
C CYS A 250 15.37 -7.93 -17.32
N ALA A 251 15.28 -6.77 -16.67
CA ALA A 251 14.53 -6.63 -15.42
C ALA A 251 14.17 -5.15 -15.19
N ALA A 252 13.10 -4.94 -14.43
CA ALA A 252 12.64 -3.60 -14.07
C ALA A 252 11.90 -3.63 -12.73
N VAL A 253 12.16 -2.62 -11.90
CA VAL A 253 11.39 -2.38 -10.68
C VAL A 253 10.13 -1.61 -11.07
N SER A 254 8.97 -2.19 -10.86
CA SER A 254 7.67 -1.59 -11.11
C SER A 254 6.58 -2.33 -10.35
N GLY A 255 5.34 -2.06 -10.65
CA GLY A 255 4.19 -2.67 -10.01
C GLY A 255 3.20 -3.26 -11.02
N THR A 256 2.05 -3.68 -10.52
CA THR A 256 1.02 -4.36 -11.33
C THR A 256 0.56 -3.56 -12.54
N TRP A 257 0.67 -2.24 -12.49
CA TRP A 257 0.30 -1.35 -13.62
C TRP A 257 1.16 -1.55 -14.86
N ASP A 258 2.34 -2.18 -14.73
CA ASP A 258 3.21 -2.49 -15.87
C ASP A 258 3.24 -3.99 -16.21
N ALA A 259 2.35 -4.79 -15.63
CA ALA A 259 2.32 -6.24 -15.86
C ALA A 259 2.10 -6.58 -17.35
N THR A 260 1.18 -5.89 -18.03
CA THR A 260 0.92 -6.11 -19.45
C THR A 260 2.13 -5.78 -20.30
N ALA A 261 2.78 -4.64 -20.03
CA ALA A 261 3.99 -4.24 -20.76
C ALA A 261 5.13 -5.26 -20.58
N ALA A 262 5.33 -5.74 -19.35
CA ALA A 262 6.35 -6.74 -19.06
C ALA A 262 6.04 -8.08 -19.73
N GLN A 263 4.79 -8.50 -19.72
CA GLN A 263 4.37 -9.76 -20.35
C GLN A 263 4.59 -9.71 -21.87
N GLU A 264 4.25 -8.59 -22.49
CA GLU A 264 4.46 -8.41 -23.94
C GLU A 264 5.95 -8.38 -24.29
N ALA A 265 6.78 -7.70 -23.48
CA ALA A 265 8.19 -7.55 -23.76
C ALA A 265 9.00 -8.82 -23.49
N PHE A 266 8.69 -9.53 -22.42
CA PHE A 266 9.47 -10.70 -22.00
C PHE A 266 8.91 -12.03 -22.55
N GLY A 267 7.68 -12.02 -23.03
CA GLY A 267 7.07 -13.20 -23.67
C GLY A 267 7.12 -14.43 -22.77
N ASP A 268 7.69 -15.52 -23.31
CA ASP A 268 7.80 -16.78 -22.55
C ASP A 268 8.69 -16.68 -21.32
N GLY A 269 9.52 -15.64 -21.25
CA GLY A 269 10.37 -15.37 -20.09
C GLY A 269 9.73 -14.50 -19.03
N TYR A 270 8.49 -14.07 -19.23
CA TYR A 270 7.81 -13.20 -18.26
C TYR A 270 7.81 -13.82 -16.86
N ALA A 271 8.42 -13.11 -15.92
CA ALA A 271 8.54 -13.54 -14.53
C ALA A 271 8.58 -12.31 -13.62
N ALA A 272 8.25 -12.52 -12.37
CA ALA A 272 8.34 -11.48 -11.36
C ALA A 272 8.68 -12.11 -10.02
N THR A 273 9.34 -11.33 -9.17
CA THR A 273 9.73 -11.75 -7.83
C THR A 273 9.84 -10.54 -6.92
N LYS A 274 9.99 -10.78 -5.62
CA LYS A 274 10.31 -9.69 -4.69
C LYS A 274 11.59 -8.99 -5.10
N LEU A 275 11.82 -7.78 -4.61
CA LEU A 275 13.05 -7.05 -4.85
C LEU A 275 14.26 -7.84 -4.37
N PRO A 276 15.41 -7.74 -5.08
CA PRO A 276 16.63 -8.42 -4.66
C PRO A 276 17.15 -7.90 -3.32
N THR A 277 18.01 -8.67 -2.68
CA THR A 277 18.84 -8.13 -1.60
C THR A 277 19.91 -7.22 -2.20
N PHE A 278 20.45 -6.32 -1.41
CA PHE A 278 21.56 -5.47 -1.84
C PHE A 278 22.69 -5.47 -0.83
N THR A 279 23.90 -5.18 -1.30
CA THR A 279 25.09 -5.15 -0.46
C THR A 279 25.21 -3.79 0.21
N ILE A 280 25.32 -3.79 1.53
CA ILE A 280 25.52 -2.59 2.34
C ILE A 280 26.56 -2.91 3.43
N ALA A 281 27.64 -2.14 3.49
CA ALA A 281 28.70 -2.31 4.49
C ALA A 281 29.18 -3.79 4.60
N GLY A 282 29.27 -4.48 3.47
CA GLY A 282 29.71 -5.88 3.40
C GLY A 282 28.64 -6.92 3.75
N ALA A 283 27.43 -6.51 4.08
CA ALA A 283 26.31 -7.41 4.39
C ALA A 283 25.27 -7.41 3.27
N GLN A 284 24.41 -8.41 3.26
CA GLN A 284 23.26 -8.46 2.39
C GLN A 284 22.01 -8.04 3.16
N LEU A 285 21.21 -7.15 2.59
CA LEU A 285 20.00 -6.62 3.19
C LEU A 285 18.84 -6.76 2.22
N GLN A 286 17.71 -7.30 2.69
CA GLN A 286 16.51 -7.39 1.86
C GLN A 286 15.97 -5.98 1.58
N GLN A 287 15.79 -5.65 0.31
CA GLN A 287 15.22 -4.37 -0.05
C GLN A 287 13.75 -4.30 0.37
N ALA A 288 13.41 -3.28 1.14
CA ALA A 288 12.05 -2.94 1.49
C ALA A 288 11.36 -2.25 0.30
N SER A 289 10.08 -1.97 0.46
CA SER A 289 9.31 -1.21 -0.53
C SER A 289 8.28 -0.35 0.18
N VAL A 290 7.76 0.63 -0.51
CA VAL A 290 6.55 1.31 -0.07
C VAL A 290 5.38 0.42 -0.47
N ALA A 291 4.50 0.15 0.49
CA ALA A 291 3.28 -0.63 0.27
C ALA A 291 2.08 0.23 0.64
N GLY A 292 1.03 0.15 -0.17
CA GLY A 292 -0.21 0.84 0.08
C GLY A 292 -1.38 -0.14 0.10
N TYR A 293 -2.30 0.10 0.99
CA TYR A 293 -3.51 -0.70 1.18
C TYR A 293 -4.72 0.19 1.02
N LYS A 294 -5.81 -0.40 0.55
CA LYS A 294 -7.11 0.25 0.66
C LYS A 294 -7.82 -0.35 1.85
N LEU A 295 -8.34 0.51 2.69
CA LEU A 295 -9.00 0.17 3.94
C LEU A 295 -10.42 0.70 3.91
N VAL A 296 -11.30 0.07 4.66
CA VAL A 296 -12.70 0.51 4.81
C VAL A 296 -12.95 0.77 6.28
N GLY A 297 -13.39 1.98 6.59
CA GLY A 297 -13.68 2.41 7.95
C GLY A 297 -15.14 2.77 8.15
N VAL A 298 -15.54 2.81 9.41
CA VAL A 298 -16.84 3.28 9.86
C VAL A 298 -16.67 4.67 10.47
N ASN A 299 -17.49 5.60 10.03
CA ASN A 299 -17.50 6.96 10.56
C ASN A 299 -17.94 6.94 12.03
N ALA A 300 -17.12 7.53 12.90
CA ALA A 300 -17.43 7.62 14.31
C ALA A 300 -18.73 8.38 14.61
N HIS A 301 -19.21 9.21 13.67
CA HIS A 301 -20.45 9.95 13.77
C HIS A 301 -21.66 9.19 13.20
N SER A 302 -21.50 7.96 12.73
CA SER A 302 -22.60 7.17 12.19
C SER A 302 -23.66 6.92 13.26
N GLU A 303 -24.91 7.13 12.92
CA GLU A 303 -26.04 6.81 13.79
C GLU A 303 -26.37 5.31 13.78
N ASN A 304 -25.77 4.54 12.86
CA ASN A 304 -26.00 3.12 12.66
C ASN A 304 -24.68 2.34 12.68
N ALA A 305 -23.80 2.63 13.66
CA ALA A 305 -22.46 2.09 13.71
C ALA A 305 -22.40 0.56 13.63
N GLY A 306 -23.31 -0.14 14.28
CA GLY A 306 -23.37 -1.60 14.24
C GLY A 306 -23.65 -2.15 12.83
N TRP A 307 -24.65 -1.60 12.15
CA TRP A 307 -24.95 -1.99 10.77
C TRP A 307 -23.87 -1.54 9.81
N ALA A 308 -23.27 -0.36 10.07
CA ALA A 308 -22.15 0.13 9.28
C ALA A 308 -20.94 -0.82 9.40
N ALA A 309 -20.66 -1.34 10.59
CA ALA A 309 -19.59 -2.33 10.79
C ALA A 309 -19.85 -3.62 10.04
N LEU A 310 -21.10 -4.09 10.04
CA LEU A 310 -21.48 -5.29 9.29
C LEU A 310 -21.32 -5.09 7.79
N LEU A 311 -21.70 -3.90 7.28
CA LEU A 311 -21.51 -3.57 5.87
C LEU A 311 -20.02 -3.47 5.52
N ALA A 312 -19.24 -2.83 6.38
CA ALA A 312 -17.78 -2.72 6.17
C ALA A 312 -17.12 -4.11 6.12
N ASP A 313 -17.49 -5.00 7.03
CA ASP A 313 -17.01 -6.38 7.00
C ASP A 313 -17.48 -7.11 5.72
N TRP A 314 -18.72 -6.92 5.32
CA TRP A 314 -19.30 -7.58 4.15
C TRP A 314 -18.58 -7.24 2.86
N ILE A 315 -18.17 -5.97 2.69
CA ILE A 315 -17.48 -5.52 1.48
C ILE A 315 -15.97 -5.75 1.52
N THR A 316 -15.42 -6.27 2.62
CA THR A 316 -13.98 -6.52 2.80
C THR A 316 -13.66 -7.96 3.19
N ASN A 317 -14.67 -8.81 3.38
CA ASN A 317 -14.47 -10.19 3.80
C ASN A 317 -13.83 -11.04 2.67
N GLU A 318 -13.60 -12.32 2.96
CA GLU A 318 -12.99 -13.24 2.01
C GLU A 318 -13.73 -13.26 0.68
N ALA A 319 -15.06 -13.41 0.70
CA ALA A 319 -15.88 -13.47 -0.52
C ALA A 319 -15.80 -12.18 -1.34
N ALA A 320 -15.82 -11.03 -0.66
CA ALA A 320 -15.72 -9.73 -1.32
C ALA A 320 -14.33 -9.53 -1.96
N GLN A 321 -13.26 -9.92 -1.26
CA GLN A 321 -11.91 -9.81 -1.81
C GLN A 321 -11.70 -10.78 -2.98
N GLN A 322 -12.33 -11.95 -2.94
CA GLN A 322 -12.32 -12.87 -4.07
C GLN A 322 -12.99 -12.23 -5.29
N GLN A 323 -14.11 -11.53 -5.11
CA GLN A 323 -14.76 -10.81 -6.21
C GLN A 323 -13.89 -9.68 -6.76
N HIS A 324 -13.20 -8.92 -5.91
CA HIS A 324 -12.26 -7.89 -6.36
C HIS A 324 -11.17 -8.48 -7.26
N PHE A 325 -10.63 -9.62 -6.85
CA PHE A 325 -9.64 -10.32 -7.66
C PHE A 325 -10.24 -10.85 -8.97
N ASP A 326 -11.38 -11.55 -8.90
CA ASP A 326 -11.99 -12.17 -10.07
C ASP A 326 -12.39 -11.14 -11.13
N GLU A 327 -12.90 -9.98 -10.71
CA GLU A 327 -13.41 -8.97 -11.62
C GLU A 327 -12.37 -7.95 -12.06
N ARG A 328 -11.38 -7.64 -11.22
CA ARG A 328 -10.44 -6.55 -11.48
C ARG A 328 -8.97 -6.91 -11.27
N GLU A 329 -8.67 -8.16 -10.88
CA GLU A 329 -7.31 -8.61 -10.58
C GLU A 329 -6.61 -7.74 -9.54
N ILE A 330 -7.36 -7.24 -8.55
CA ILE A 330 -6.83 -6.45 -7.44
C ILE A 330 -6.21 -7.37 -6.40
N GLY A 331 -5.01 -7.05 -5.95
CA GLY A 331 -4.29 -7.81 -4.94
C GLY A 331 -5.04 -7.85 -3.61
N PRO A 332 -5.34 -9.02 -3.08
CA PRO A 332 -6.07 -9.15 -1.82
C PRO A 332 -5.16 -8.95 -0.60
N SER A 333 -5.75 -8.51 0.50
CA SER A 333 -5.15 -8.54 1.83
C SER A 333 -5.54 -9.80 2.61
N ASN A 334 -6.62 -10.45 2.20
CA ASN A 334 -7.12 -11.67 2.86
C ASN A 334 -6.21 -12.86 2.58
N ASN A 335 -5.79 -13.55 3.65
CA ASN A 335 -4.85 -14.66 3.57
C ASN A 335 -5.38 -15.83 2.74
N THR A 336 -6.66 -16.17 2.87
CA THR A 336 -7.26 -17.28 2.13
C THR A 336 -7.29 -16.98 0.63
N VAL A 337 -7.65 -15.76 0.24
CA VAL A 337 -7.65 -15.36 -1.17
C VAL A 337 -6.23 -15.35 -1.73
N LEU A 338 -5.25 -14.83 -0.97
CA LEU A 338 -3.84 -14.85 -1.36
C LEU A 338 -3.32 -16.26 -1.59
N GLU A 339 -3.79 -17.22 -0.81
CA GLU A 339 -3.38 -18.64 -0.91
C GLU A 339 -4.07 -19.38 -2.05
N SER A 340 -5.07 -18.78 -2.70
CA SER A 340 -5.77 -19.41 -3.81
C SER A 340 -4.84 -19.64 -5.00
N ASP A 341 -5.09 -20.71 -5.75
CA ASP A 341 -4.31 -21.04 -6.94
C ASP A 341 -4.32 -19.91 -7.96
N ALA A 342 -5.46 -19.28 -8.16
CA ALA A 342 -5.59 -18.19 -9.13
C ALA A 342 -4.69 -16.98 -8.81
N VAL A 343 -4.58 -16.61 -7.55
CA VAL A 343 -3.68 -15.52 -7.13
C VAL A 343 -2.22 -15.95 -7.23
N LYS A 344 -1.90 -17.15 -6.76
CA LYS A 344 -0.53 -17.68 -6.81
C LYS A 344 -0.02 -17.84 -8.24
N GLU A 345 -0.90 -18.16 -9.17
CA GLU A 345 -0.58 -18.30 -10.60
C GLU A 345 -0.48 -16.94 -11.32
N ASN A 346 -0.99 -15.88 -10.70
CA ASN A 346 -0.82 -14.53 -11.25
C ASN A 346 0.58 -14.04 -10.90
N THR A 347 1.44 -13.97 -11.91
CA THR A 347 2.87 -13.66 -11.76
C THR A 347 3.12 -12.36 -10.98
N ALA A 348 2.45 -11.28 -11.36
CA ALA A 348 2.63 -9.99 -10.71
C ALA A 348 2.11 -9.97 -9.27
N LEU A 349 0.92 -10.53 -9.03
CA LEU A 349 0.34 -10.54 -7.69
C LEU A 349 1.11 -11.42 -6.71
N ALA A 350 1.65 -12.55 -7.18
CA ALA A 350 2.49 -13.40 -6.34
C ALA A 350 3.77 -12.68 -5.91
N ALA A 351 4.39 -11.94 -6.83
CA ALA A 351 5.58 -11.14 -6.53
C ALA A 351 5.26 -9.98 -5.56
N LEU A 352 4.15 -9.29 -5.80
CA LEU A 352 3.68 -8.22 -4.90
C LEU A 352 3.44 -8.75 -3.48
N ALA A 353 2.77 -9.88 -3.35
CA ALA A 353 2.51 -10.49 -2.04
C ALA A 353 3.81 -10.85 -1.32
N ALA A 354 4.79 -11.41 -2.02
CA ALA A 354 6.09 -11.73 -1.45
C ALA A 354 6.84 -10.46 -1.00
N GLN A 355 6.78 -9.39 -1.80
CA GLN A 355 7.43 -8.13 -1.47
C GLN A 355 6.74 -7.39 -0.33
N ASN A 356 5.42 -7.48 -0.22
CA ASN A 356 4.65 -6.77 0.82
C ASN A 356 5.02 -7.21 2.24
N GLU A 357 5.64 -8.36 2.42
CA GLU A 357 6.22 -8.75 3.72
C GLU A 357 7.26 -7.74 4.21
N PHE A 358 7.88 -7.00 3.29
CA PHE A 358 8.89 -5.99 3.55
C PHE A 358 8.38 -4.58 3.20
N GLY A 359 7.06 -4.43 3.10
CA GLY A 359 6.42 -3.18 2.73
C GLY A 359 6.29 -2.23 3.92
N VAL A 360 6.42 -0.94 3.62
CA VAL A 360 6.27 0.14 4.60
C VAL A 360 5.20 1.10 4.10
N VAL A 361 4.25 1.46 4.95
CA VAL A 361 3.29 2.52 4.64
C VAL A 361 4.04 3.84 4.79
N GLN A 362 4.22 4.54 3.67
CA GLN A 362 5.01 5.78 3.65
C GLN A 362 4.20 6.95 4.21
N MET A 363 4.72 7.54 5.27
CA MET A 363 4.17 8.75 5.87
C MET A 363 5.07 9.91 5.49
N ALA A 364 4.57 10.83 4.66
CA ALA A 364 5.34 11.95 4.16
C ALA A 364 4.42 13.13 3.83
N GLY A 365 4.85 14.33 4.16
CA GLY A 365 4.18 15.57 3.78
C GLY A 365 4.62 16.07 2.41
N GLN A 366 4.07 17.20 1.99
CA GLN A 366 4.32 17.75 0.65
C GLN A 366 5.78 18.11 0.41
N ASN A 367 6.50 18.53 1.45
CA ASN A 367 7.91 18.92 1.32
C ASN A 367 8.87 17.74 1.12
N TYR A 368 8.37 16.53 1.17
CA TYR A 368 9.19 15.34 1.00
C TYR A 368 9.61 15.12 -0.46
N TRP A 369 8.68 15.31 -1.40
CA TRP A 369 8.80 14.76 -2.76
C TRP A 369 9.89 15.40 -3.59
N ASP A 370 9.98 16.74 -3.62
CA ASP A 370 10.99 17.45 -4.42
C ASP A 370 12.42 17.23 -3.90
N PRO A 371 12.72 17.40 -2.61
CA PRO A 371 14.06 17.11 -2.10
C PRO A 371 14.46 15.64 -2.27
N ALA A 372 13.54 14.70 -2.07
CA ALA A 372 13.79 13.28 -2.25
C ALA A 372 14.08 12.95 -3.72
N ALA A 373 13.36 13.55 -4.66
CA ALA A 373 13.61 13.39 -6.09
C ALA A 373 14.99 13.94 -6.46
N THR A 374 15.34 15.11 -5.97
CA THR A 374 16.65 15.74 -6.23
C THR A 374 17.80 14.87 -5.71
N PHE A 375 17.66 14.33 -4.50
CA PHE A 375 18.65 13.43 -3.93
C PHE A 375 18.83 12.17 -4.78
N GLY A 376 17.72 11.56 -5.19
CA GLY A 376 17.76 10.38 -6.07
C GLY A 376 18.39 10.67 -7.43
N GLU A 377 18.15 11.87 -7.97
CA GLU A 377 18.74 12.31 -9.22
C GLU A 377 20.24 12.47 -9.12
N MET A 378 20.73 13.02 -8.02
CA MET A 378 22.19 13.13 -7.77
C MET A 378 22.85 11.76 -7.81
N ILE A 379 22.22 10.75 -7.25
CA ILE A 379 22.71 9.36 -7.27
C ILE A 379 22.65 8.81 -8.70
N ALA A 380 21.54 8.98 -9.38
CA ALA A 380 21.33 8.46 -10.73
C ALA A 380 22.32 9.04 -11.75
N GLN A 381 22.69 10.31 -11.60
CA GLN A 381 23.58 11.00 -12.53
C GLN A 381 25.04 10.94 -12.14
N GLY A 382 25.39 10.27 -11.04
CA GLY A 382 26.77 10.16 -10.59
C GLY A 382 27.35 11.46 -10.04
N GLU A 383 26.52 12.34 -9.51
CA GLU A 383 26.97 13.60 -8.91
C GLU A 383 27.57 13.42 -7.52
N LEU A 384 27.34 12.27 -6.89
CA LEU A 384 27.94 11.88 -5.62
C LEU A 384 28.99 10.79 -5.85
N ASN A 385 30.07 10.84 -5.07
CA ASN A 385 31.13 9.84 -5.11
C ASN A 385 31.01 8.96 -3.86
N ALA A 386 30.99 7.63 -4.03
CA ALA A 386 30.88 6.70 -2.92
C ALA A 386 32.01 6.83 -1.89
N ASP A 387 33.18 7.26 -2.32
CA ASP A 387 34.33 7.44 -1.44
C ASP A 387 34.35 8.78 -0.71
N ASP A 388 33.52 9.73 -1.13
CA ASP A 388 33.41 11.05 -0.50
C ASP A 388 32.31 11.04 0.57
N THR A 389 32.64 10.50 1.74
CA THR A 389 31.68 10.39 2.84
C THR A 389 31.16 11.75 3.33
N ALA A 390 32.02 12.76 3.33
CA ALA A 390 31.65 14.12 3.74
C ALA A 390 30.66 14.75 2.73
N GLY A 391 30.90 14.54 1.44
CA GLY A 391 30.00 15.01 0.39
C GLY A 391 28.63 14.33 0.44
N ILE A 392 28.60 13.02 0.71
CA ILE A 392 27.37 12.26 0.90
C ILE A 392 26.62 12.78 2.13
N GLN A 393 27.31 12.97 3.26
CA GLN A 393 26.69 13.48 4.47
C GLN A 393 26.07 14.87 4.23
N SER A 394 26.78 15.74 3.51
CA SER A 394 26.28 17.07 3.16
C SER A 394 25.00 16.97 2.31
N ALA A 395 24.97 16.07 1.34
CA ALA A 395 23.77 15.85 0.52
C ALA A 395 22.60 15.34 1.36
N LEU A 396 22.85 14.43 2.30
CA LEU A 396 21.82 13.93 3.23
C LEU A 396 21.32 15.03 4.17
N ASP A 397 22.20 15.87 4.68
CA ASP A 397 21.82 16.99 5.54
C ASP A 397 20.94 17.97 4.78
N THR A 398 21.27 18.27 3.52
CA THR A 398 20.44 19.11 2.65
C THR A 398 19.06 18.50 2.39
N LEU A 399 19.03 17.19 2.13
CA LEU A 399 17.77 16.45 1.95
C LEU A 399 16.89 16.59 3.19
N VAL A 400 17.41 16.26 4.35
CA VAL A 400 16.68 16.29 5.61
C VAL A 400 16.20 17.71 5.93
N GLU A 401 17.04 18.73 5.72
CA GLU A 401 16.67 20.12 5.92
C GLU A 401 15.49 20.53 5.02
N GLY A 402 15.52 20.15 3.74
CA GLY A 402 14.45 20.46 2.80
C GLY A 402 13.15 19.76 3.14
N VAL A 403 13.23 18.48 3.51
CA VAL A 403 12.06 17.64 3.82
C VAL A 403 11.41 18.04 5.14
N THR A 404 12.19 18.43 6.14
CA THR A 404 11.69 18.78 7.47
C THR A 404 11.36 20.26 7.64
N ALA A 405 11.53 21.05 6.59
CA ALA A 405 11.16 22.46 6.62
C ALA A 405 9.66 22.64 6.88
N PRO A 406 9.26 23.70 7.61
CA PRO A 406 7.83 23.96 7.82
C PRO A 406 7.09 24.13 6.49
N ILE A 407 5.86 23.65 6.46
CA ILE A 407 4.95 23.86 5.32
C ILE A 407 4.50 25.32 5.31
N GLN A 408 4.59 25.94 4.16
CA GLN A 408 4.18 27.34 3.98
C GLN A 408 2.82 27.46 3.33
#